data_1c9276d71321c77d6fbc1d760cd71bb8
#
_entry.id   1c9276d71321c77d6fbc1d760cd71bb8
#
_cell.length_a   1.000
_cell.length_b   1.000
_cell.length_c   1.000
_cell.angle_alpha   90.00
_cell.angle_beta   90.00
_cell.angle_gamma   90.00
#
_symmetry.space_group_name_H-M   'P 1'
#
loop_
_entity.id
_entity.type
_entity.pdbx_description
1 polymer ?
#
loop_
_entity_poly.entity_id
_entity_poly.type
_entity_poly.pdbx_seq_one_letter_code
_entity_poly.pdbx_strand_id
1 'polypeptide(L)'
;MMLLTALAIKIDSAGPMLFKYKRIGQFGKPFVYFKFRSMIKDAHQYRFNPEFLAQQKNLRDGSPMIKFKNDPRITRIGKFIRRFSIDELPELFLVLAGKMSLVGPRPHEIEEVERYQKHHKKVLTIKPGMTGLAQVSGRSDLAFEEEIKLDTYYIENWMLGLDLQILLKTPVAIINKRNTI
;
A
#
# COMPACT_ATOMS: atom_id res chain seq x y z
N MET A 1 18.10 6.34 -9.49
CA MET A 1 17.10 5.26 -9.44
C MET A 1 15.71 5.69 -9.91
N MET A 2 15.06 6.74 -9.35
CA MET A 2 13.69 7.16 -9.72
C MET A 2 13.53 7.50 -11.20
N LEU A 3 14.48 8.23 -11.84
CA LEU A 3 14.42 8.56 -13.27
C LEU A 3 14.49 7.31 -14.16
N LEU A 4 15.35 6.36 -13.82
CA LEU A 4 15.45 5.10 -14.56
C LEU A 4 14.17 4.27 -14.44
N THR A 5 13.57 4.22 -13.25
CA THR A 5 12.27 3.57 -13.04
C THR A 5 11.17 4.22 -13.87
N ALA A 6 11.12 5.56 -13.89
CA ALA A 6 10.14 6.31 -14.68
C ALA A 6 10.26 6.02 -16.18
N LEU A 7 11.50 5.98 -16.70
CA LEU A 7 11.78 5.65 -18.11
C LEU A 7 11.36 4.20 -18.42
N ALA A 8 11.74 3.23 -17.57
CA ALA A 8 11.38 1.83 -17.76
C ALA A 8 9.85 1.63 -17.80
N ILE A 9 9.08 2.32 -16.93
CA ILE A 9 7.63 2.28 -16.95
C ILE A 9 7.05 2.82 -18.26
N LYS A 10 7.64 3.89 -18.80
CA LYS A 10 7.20 4.49 -20.06
C LYS A 10 7.46 3.59 -21.27
N ILE A 11 8.54 2.82 -21.25
CA ILE A 11 8.88 1.85 -22.30
C ILE A 11 7.97 0.61 -22.21
N ASP A 12 7.68 0.14 -20.98
CA ASP A 12 6.92 -1.09 -20.74
C ASP A 12 5.42 -0.96 -21.03
N SER A 13 4.84 0.23 -20.79
CA SER A 13 3.40 0.44 -20.98
C SER A 13 3.02 1.91 -21.24
N ALA A 14 2.03 2.13 -22.11
CA ALA A 14 1.51 3.46 -22.42
C ALA A 14 0.83 4.11 -21.18
N GLY A 15 0.99 5.44 -21.03
CA GLY A 15 0.33 6.22 -19.98
C GLY A 15 1.29 6.96 -19.03
N PRO A 16 0.80 7.58 -17.93
CA PRO A 16 1.62 8.33 -17.00
C PRO A 16 2.55 7.42 -16.19
N MET A 17 3.73 7.93 -15.80
CA MET A 17 4.69 7.18 -14.96
C MET A 17 4.24 7.04 -13.51
N LEU A 18 3.43 7.97 -13.02
CA LEU A 18 2.86 7.95 -11.68
C LEU A 18 1.39 7.56 -11.73
N PHE A 19 1.00 6.70 -10.82
CA PHE A 19 -0.39 6.43 -10.47
C PHE A 19 -0.76 7.34 -9.30
N LYS A 20 -1.90 8.05 -9.44
CA LYS A 20 -2.43 8.96 -8.42
C LYS A 20 -3.80 8.47 -8.01
N TYR A 21 -4.05 8.45 -6.69
CA TYR A 21 -5.33 8.06 -6.13
C TYR A 21 -5.60 8.80 -4.82
N LYS A 22 -6.87 8.93 -4.42
CA LYS A 22 -7.21 9.49 -3.11
C LYS A 22 -7.14 8.39 -2.06
N ARG A 23 -6.46 8.67 -0.96
CA ARG A 23 -6.42 7.82 0.23
C ARG A 23 -6.80 8.60 1.47
N ILE A 24 -7.18 7.89 2.51
CA ILE A 24 -7.53 8.48 3.79
C ILE A 24 -6.25 8.63 4.62
N GLY A 25 -6.03 9.84 5.11
CA GLY A 25 -4.94 10.20 6.00
C GLY A 25 -5.40 10.43 7.43
N GLN A 26 -4.61 11.19 8.16
CA GLN A 26 -4.87 11.50 9.56
C GLN A 26 -6.24 12.17 9.74
N PHE A 27 -6.95 11.74 10.80
CA PHE A 27 -8.30 12.19 11.15
C PHE A 27 -9.35 11.99 10.06
N GLY A 28 -9.16 10.96 9.23
CA GLY A 28 -10.09 10.67 8.14
C GLY A 28 -10.06 11.65 6.98
N LYS A 29 -9.08 12.54 6.91
CA LYS A 29 -8.97 13.55 5.83
C LYS A 29 -8.38 12.93 4.58
N PRO A 30 -9.05 13.03 3.41
CA PRO A 30 -8.50 12.49 2.18
C PRO A 30 -7.30 13.32 1.71
N PHE A 31 -6.32 12.64 1.11
CA PHE A 31 -5.17 13.27 0.46
C PHE A 31 -4.84 12.58 -0.85
N VAL A 32 -4.13 13.27 -1.75
CA VAL A 32 -3.66 12.69 -3.01
C VAL A 32 -2.42 11.85 -2.73
N TYR A 33 -2.60 10.54 -2.84
CA TYR A 33 -1.54 9.56 -2.77
C TYR A 33 -1.00 9.29 -4.18
N PHE A 34 0.29 9.07 -4.32
CA PHE A 34 0.89 8.70 -5.60
C PHE A 34 2.07 7.75 -5.43
N LYS A 35 2.23 6.89 -6.40
CA LYS A 35 3.34 5.94 -6.53
C LYS A 35 3.69 5.73 -7.99
N PHE A 36 4.80 5.04 -8.28
CA PHE A 36 5.06 4.60 -9.63
C PHE A 36 3.97 3.65 -10.12
N ARG A 37 3.58 3.80 -11.39
CA ARG A 37 2.60 2.93 -12.02
C ARG A 37 3.21 1.54 -12.23
N SER A 38 2.60 0.54 -11.63
CA SER A 38 2.99 -0.88 -11.73
C SER A 38 1.95 -1.74 -12.48
N MET A 39 0.87 -1.12 -12.95
CA MET A 39 -0.22 -1.76 -13.67
C MET A 39 -0.47 -1.06 -15.01
N ILE A 40 -1.19 -1.71 -15.91
CA ILE A 40 -1.65 -1.14 -17.18
C ILE A 40 -2.44 0.15 -16.92
N LYS A 41 -2.59 0.99 -17.96
CA LYS A 41 -3.42 2.19 -17.89
C LYS A 41 -4.85 1.81 -17.48
N ASP A 42 -5.47 2.64 -16.66
CA ASP A 42 -6.85 2.50 -16.18
C ASP A 42 -7.16 1.19 -15.42
N ALA A 43 -6.12 0.47 -14.95
CA ALA A 43 -6.25 -0.79 -14.20
C ALA A 43 -7.18 -0.69 -12.98
N HIS A 44 -7.35 0.51 -12.40
CA HIS A 44 -8.21 0.73 -11.25
C HIS A 44 -9.70 0.50 -11.58
N GLN A 45 -10.13 0.82 -12.81
CA GLN A 45 -11.52 0.64 -13.25
C GLN A 45 -11.94 -0.83 -13.26
N TYR A 46 -11.01 -1.76 -13.52
CA TYR A 46 -11.29 -3.20 -13.47
C TYR A 46 -11.67 -3.70 -12.08
N ARG A 47 -11.36 -2.94 -11.02
CA ARG A 47 -11.76 -3.27 -9.64
C ARG A 47 -13.28 -3.30 -9.45
N PHE A 48 -14.01 -2.59 -10.28
CA PHE A 48 -15.47 -2.47 -10.21
C PHE A 48 -16.18 -3.23 -11.34
N ASN A 49 -15.43 -3.92 -12.19
CA ASN A 49 -15.99 -4.71 -13.29
C ASN A 49 -16.39 -6.11 -12.78
N PRO A 50 -17.70 -6.47 -12.76
CA PRO A 50 -18.17 -7.75 -12.25
C PRO A 50 -17.58 -8.96 -13.01
N GLU A 51 -17.43 -8.86 -14.34
CA GLU A 51 -16.89 -9.93 -15.18
C GLU A 51 -15.42 -10.18 -14.85
N PHE A 52 -14.64 -9.11 -14.66
CA PHE A 52 -13.25 -9.23 -14.22
C PHE A 52 -13.16 -9.86 -12.83
N LEU A 53 -13.99 -9.40 -11.88
CA LEU A 53 -14.01 -9.92 -10.51
C LEU A 53 -14.39 -11.40 -10.44
N ALA A 54 -15.35 -11.85 -11.28
CA ALA A 54 -15.75 -13.24 -11.35
C ALA A 54 -14.62 -14.20 -11.80
N GLN A 55 -13.67 -13.69 -12.57
CA GLN A 55 -12.52 -14.46 -13.07
C GLN A 55 -11.32 -14.46 -12.11
N GLN A 56 -11.37 -13.66 -11.03
CA GLN A 56 -10.23 -13.47 -10.12
C GLN A 56 -10.55 -14.02 -8.72
N LYS A 57 -9.61 -14.79 -8.16
CA LYS A 57 -9.69 -15.20 -6.76
C LYS A 57 -9.19 -14.09 -5.87
N ASN A 58 -10.07 -13.50 -5.06
CA ASN A 58 -9.66 -12.57 -4.02
C ASN A 58 -8.98 -13.34 -2.87
N LEU A 59 -7.74 -12.99 -2.57
CA LEU A 59 -6.95 -13.61 -1.48
C LEU A 59 -7.30 -13.04 -0.10
N ARG A 60 -8.09 -11.96 -0.04
CA ARG A 60 -8.55 -11.29 1.19
C ARG A 60 -10.07 -11.26 1.25
N ASP A 61 -10.70 -12.39 0.93
CA ASP A 61 -12.15 -12.52 0.97
C ASP A 61 -12.69 -12.22 2.37
N GLY A 62 -13.84 -11.53 2.45
CA GLY A 62 -14.42 -11.05 3.72
C GLY A 62 -13.75 -9.78 4.30
N SER A 63 -12.69 -9.28 3.69
CA SER A 63 -11.98 -8.07 4.11
C SER A 63 -12.41 -6.85 3.28
N PRO A 64 -12.31 -5.61 3.81
CA PRO A 64 -12.47 -4.39 3.01
C PRO A 64 -11.49 -4.30 1.84
N MET A 65 -10.34 -4.96 1.93
CA MET A 65 -9.26 -4.91 0.95
C MET A 65 -9.43 -5.99 -0.12
N ILE A 66 -9.00 -5.69 -1.36
CA ILE A 66 -9.00 -6.61 -2.48
C ILE A 66 -7.57 -6.91 -2.93
N LYS A 67 -7.23 -8.20 -3.02
CA LYS A 67 -5.95 -8.68 -3.54
C LYS A 67 -6.18 -9.90 -4.42
N PHE A 68 -5.67 -9.87 -5.65
CA PHE A 68 -5.76 -10.99 -6.57
C PHE A 68 -4.45 -11.76 -6.67
N LYS A 69 -4.56 -13.08 -6.81
CA LYS A 69 -3.42 -13.93 -7.15
C LYS A 69 -3.11 -13.80 -8.64
N ASN A 70 -1.84 -13.54 -8.99
CA ASN A 70 -1.40 -13.38 -10.38
C ASN A 70 -2.22 -12.32 -11.16
N ASP A 71 -2.36 -11.14 -10.57
CA ASP A 71 -3.16 -10.05 -11.12
C ASP A 71 -2.70 -9.70 -12.57
N PRO A 72 -3.53 -9.94 -13.60
CA PRO A 72 -3.14 -9.75 -15.01
C PRO A 72 -2.92 -8.29 -15.39
N ARG A 73 -3.34 -7.36 -14.54
CA ARG A 73 -3.15 -5.92 -14.76
C ARG A 73 -1.72 -5.47 -14.49
N ILE A 74 -0.90 -6.29 -13.81
CA ILE A 74 0.47 -5.93 -13.43
C ILE A 74 1.38 -6.08 -14.66
N THR A 75 2.11 -5.01 -15.03
CA THR A 75 3.05 -5.01 -16.16
C THR A 75 4.35 -5.75 -15.81
N ARG A 76 5.22 -6.00 -16.80
CA ARG A 76 6.50 -6.68 -16.59
C ARG A 76 7.40 -5.90 -15.63
N ILE A 77 7.61 -4.62 -15.92
CA ILE A 77 8.34 -3.70 -15.00
C ILE A 77 7.58 -3.56 -13.70
N GLY A 78 6.24 -3.52 -13.74
CA GLY A 78 5.38 -3.50 -12.56
C GLY A 78 5.66 -4.63 -11.58
N LYS A 79 5.85 -5.87 -12.06
CA LYS A 79 6.23 -7.02 -11.22
C LYS A 79 7.56 -6.78 -10.50
N PHE A 80 8.56 -6.30 -11.23
CA PHE A 80 9.88 -6.02 -10.68
C PHE A 80 9.83 -4.92 -9.61
N ILE A 81 9.25 -3.74 -9.94
CA ILE A 81 9.23 -2.61 -9.00
C ILE A 81 8.38 -2.89 -7.76
N ARG A 82 7.30 -3.67 -7.89
CA ARG A 82 6.49 -4.11 -6.74
C ARG A 82 7.24 -5.10 -5.85
N ARG A 83 7.99 -6.02 -6.43
CA ARG A 83 8.78 -6.99 -5.67
C ARG A 83 9.75 -6.30 -4.71
N PHE A 84 10.39 -5.24 -5.15
CA PHE A 84 11.36 -4.48 -4.35
C PHE A 84 10.79 -3.21 -3.71
N SER A 85 9.47 -3.00 -3.76
CA SER A 85 8.78 -1.80 -3.26
C SER A 85 9.35 -0.48 -3.84
N ILE A 86 9.97 -0.54 -5.02
CA ILE A 86 10.47 0.64 -5.74
C ILE A 86 9.32 1.55 -6.17
N ASP A 87 8.14 0.97 -6.41
CA ASP A 87 6.92 1.69 -6.76
C ASP A 87 6.46 2.64 -5.65
N GLU A 88 6.85 2.41 -4.41
CA GLU A 88 6.51 3.22 -3.25
C GLU A 88 7.50 4.39 -3.00
N LEU A 89 8.65 4.45 -3.69
CA LEU A 89 9.65 5.52 -3.48
C LEU A 89 9.11 6.95 -3.65
N PRO A 90 8.17 7.25 -4.59
CA PRO A 90 7.60 8.58 -4.67
C PRO A 90 6.85 9.04 -3.41
N GLU A 91 6.46 8.12 -2.52
CA GLU A 91 5.79 8.45 -1.25
C GLU A 91 6.71 9.28 -0.32
N LEU A 92 8.04 9.21 -0.50
CA LEU A 92 8.98 10.08 0.22
C LEU A 92 8.63 11.56 0.05
N PHE A 93 8.13 11.98 -1.10
CA PHE A 93 7.65 13.35 -1.30
C PHE A 93 6.40 13.67 -0.47
N LEU A 94 5.56 12.66 -0.20
CA LEU A 94 4.40 12.83 0.69
C LEU A 94 4.82 12.94 2.15
N VAL A 95 5.89 12.24 2.53
CA VAL A 95 6.51 12.39 3.87
C VAL A 95 7.10 13.79 4.03
N LEU A 96 7.90 14.26 3.07
CA LEU A 96 8.47 15.61 3.08
C LEU A 96 7.39 16.71 3.10
N ALA A 97 6.28 16.48 2.40
CA ALA A 97 5.12 17.38 2.40
C ALA A 97 4.24 17.26 3.67
N GLY A 98 4.61 16.43 4.64
CA GLY A 98 3.90 16.23 5.91
C GLY A 98 2.54 15.54 5.79
N LYS A 99 2.24 14.92 4.64
CA LYS A 99 1.00 14.16 4.39
C LYS A 99 1.08 12.73 4.91
N MET A 100 2.29 12.18 4.99
CA MET A 100 2.61 10.86 5.51
C MET A 100 3.73 10.94 6.53
N SER A 101 3.98 9.85 7.26
CA SER A 101 5.15 9.59 8.08
C SER A 101 6.03 8.53 7.43
N LEU A 102 7.28 8.39 7.84
CA LEU A 102 8.10 7.22 7.49
C LEU A 102 7.49 5.95 8.08
N VAL A 103 7.11 5.99 9.36
CA VAL A 103 6.53 4.86 10.09
C VAL A 103 5.09 5.20 10.50
N GLY A 104 4.17 4.26 10.33
CA GLY A 104 2.77 4.38 10.70
C GLY A 104 1.88 3.35 10.00
N PRO A 105 0.59 3.33 10.28
CA PRO A 105 -0.38 2.51 9.57
C PRO A 105 -0.37 2.79 8.07
N ARG A 106 -0.62 1.76 7.27
CA ARG A 106 -0.74 1.93 5.83
C ARG A 106 -1.90 2.88 5.48
N PRO A 107 -1.76 3.81 4.49
CA PRO A 107 -2.88 4.61 4.04
C PRO A 107 -3.90 3.75 3.27
N HIS A 108 -5.15 3.73 3.73
CA HIS A 108 -6.24 2.95 3.13
C HIS A 108 -7.03 3.76 2.10
N GLU A 109 -7.70 3.05 1.18
CA GLU A 109 -8.54 3.66 0.15
C GLU A 109 -9.88 4.10 0.76
N ILE A 110 -10.58 5.03 0.12
CA ILE A 110 -11.85 5.56 0.64
C ILE A 110 -12.85 4.42 0.81
N GLU A 111 -12.97 3.56 -0.20
CA GLU A 111 -13.89 2.43 -0.24
C GLU A 111 -13.57 1.35 0.82
N GLU A 112 -12.31 1.26 1.24
CA GLU A 112 -11.88 0.40 2.34
C GLU A 112 -12.34 0.97 3.67
N VAL A 113 -12.12 2.28 3.88
CA VAL A 113 -12.47 2.97 5.14
C VAL A 113 -13.98 3.10 5.33
N GLU A 114 -14.77 3.20 4.27
CA GLU A 114 -16.24 3.18 4.33
C GLU A 114 -16.81 1.91 4.97
N ARG A 115 -16.07 0.80 4.86
CA ARG A 115 -16.44 -0.50 5.45
C ARG A 115 -15.88 -0.69 6.87
N TYR A 116 -15.24 0.33 7.45
CA TYR A 116 -14.62 0.24 8.76
C TYR A 116 -15.65 0.20 9.87
N GLN A 117 -15.47 -0.75 10.79
CA GLN A 117 -16.15 -0.76 12.07
C GLN A 117 -15.53 0.31 12.99
N LYS A 118 -16.19 0.58 14.12
CA LYS A 118 -15.77 1.64 15.06
C LYS A 118 -14.32 1.48 15.53
N HIS A 119 -13.91 0.25 15.85
CA HIS A 119 -12.57 -0.03 16.37
C HIS A 119 -11.47 0.12 15.29
N HIS A 120 -11.78 -0.12 14.01
CA HIS A 120 -10.84 0.08 12.91
C HIS A 120 -10.43 1.55 12.73
N LYS A 121 -11.31 2.50 13.10
CA LYS A 121 -11.06 3.94 12.90
C LYS A 121 -9.89 4.48 13.71
N LYS A 122 -9.40 3.72 14.70
CA LYS A 122 -8.25 4.12 15.52
C LYS A 122 -6.99 4.32 14.68
N VAL A 123 -6.78 3.52 13.63
CA VAL A 123 -5.61 3.66 12.74
C VAL A 123 -5.59 4.99 11.98
N LEU A 124 -6.72 5.70 11.91
CA LEU A 124 -6.82 7.01 11.27
C LEU A 124 -6.47 8.18 12.21
N THR A 125 -6.14 7.94 13.48
CA THR A 125 -5.84 9.02 14.44
C THR A 125 -4.45 9.64 14.24
N ILE A 126 -3.55 8.94 13.56
CA ILE A 126 -2.19 9.41 13.24
C ILE A 126 -1.96 9.50 11.73
N LYS A 127 -0.83 10.08 11.32
CA LYS A 127 -0.43 10.10 9.90
C LYS A 127 -0.16 8.68 9.40
N PRO A 128 -0.61 8.31 8.19
CA PRO A 128 -0.23 7.04 7.59
C PRO A 128 1.27 7.00 7.31
N GLY A 129 1.84 5.78 7.36
CA GLY A 129 3.26 5.54 7.13
C GLY A 129 3.58 4.93 5.77
N MET A 130 4.81 5.12 5.30
CA MET A 130 5.38 4.37 4.18
C MET A 130 5.64 2.91 4.58
N THR A 131 6.11 2.70 5.81
CA THR A 131 6.24 1.40 6.46
C THR A 131 5.56 1.42 7.82
N GLY A 132 5.34 0.26 8.43
CA GLY A 132 4.67 0.17 9.72
C GLY A 132 4.79 -1.21 10.33
N LEU A 133 4.30 -1.37 11.56
CA LEU A 133 4.42 -2.62 12.29
C LEU A 133 3.74 -3.77 11.55
N ALA A 134 2.53 -3.60 11.05
CA ALA A 134 1.83 -4.60 10.26
C ALA A 134 2.59 -4.95 8.96
N GLN A 135 3.17 -3.94 8.28
CA GLN A 135 3.92 -4.19 7.05
C GLN A 135 5.18 -5.02 7.29
N VAL A 136 5.89 -4.86 8.41
CA VAL A 136 7.10 -5.66 8.69
C VAL A 136 6.80 -7.00 9.34
N SER A 137 5.57 -7.21 9.87
CA SER A 137 5.17 -8.44 10.57
C SER A 137 4.51 -9.49 9.67
N GLY A 138 4.11 -9.15 8.45
CA GLY A 138 3.48 -10.13 7.53
C GLY A 138 2.84 -9.47 6.31
N ARG A 139 2.69 -8.13 6.32
CA ARG A 139 2.12 -7.37 5.19
C ARG A 139 0.75 -7.91 4.74
N SER A 140 0.66 -8.19 3.45
CA SER A 140 -0.56 -8.67 2.80
C SER A 140 -0.92 -10.13 3.11
N ASP A 141 -0.11 -10.85 3.87
CA ASP A 141 -0.40 -12.22 4.28
C ASP A 141 -1.14 -12.24 5.64
N LEU A 142 -1.19 -11.09 6.33
CA LEU A 142 -2.00 -10.92 7.53
C LEU A 142 -3.49 -10.83 7.18
N ALA A 143 -4.34 -11.38 8.04
CA ALA A 143 -5.76 -11.07 8.03
C ALA A 143 -5.98 -9.57 8.34
N PHE A 144 -7.06 -8.99 7.84
CA PHE A 144 -7.33 -7.56 8.05
C PHE A 144 -7.39 -7.18 9.53
N GLU A 145 -8.04 -7.99 10.36
CA GLU A 145 -8.14 -7.77 11.80
C GLU A 145 -6.78 -7.84 12.52
N GLU A 146 -5.86 -8.68 12.05
CA GLU A 146 -4.51 -8.75 12.58
C GLU A 146 -3.69 -7.50 12.21
N GLU A 147 -3.85 -7.01 10.96
CA GLU A 147 -3.26 -5.76 10.50
C GLU A 147 -3.70 -4.59 11.39
N ILE A 148 -5.02 -4.47 11.64
CA ILE A 148 -5.59 -3.44 12.52
C ILE A 148 -5.11 -3.56 13.97
N LYS A 149 -4.97 -4.79 14.50
CA LYS A 149 -4.44 -5.01 15.86
C LYS A 149 -2.98 -4.54 15.98
N LEU A 150 -2.14 -4.87 15.00
CA LEU A 150 -0.74 -4.44 14.99
C LEU A 150 -0.60 -2.93 14.83
N ASP A 151 -1.39 -2.32 13.96
CA ASP A 151 -1.38 -0.88 13.78
C ASP A 151 -1.93 -0.14 15.01
N THR A 152 -2.94 -0.71 15.67
CA THR A 152 -3.46 -0.19 16.95
C THR A 152 -2.41 -0.29 18.05
N TYR A 153 -1.73 -1.44 18.15
CA TYR A 153 -0.64 -1.63 19.11
C TYR A 153 0.48 -0.61 18.90
N TYR A 154 0.88 -0.38 17.64
CA TYR A 154 1.87 0.64 17.30
C TYR A 154 1.45 2.03 17.79
N ILE A 155 0.19 2.42 17.59
CA ILE A 155 -0.32 3.73 18.00
C ILE A 155 -0.30 3.88 19.53
N GLU A 156 -0.68 2.82 20.26
CA GLU A 156 -0.78 2.83 21.73
C GLU A 156 0.61 2.78 22.41
N ASN A 157 1.57 2.15 21.77
CA ASN A 157 2.91 1.91 22.32
C ASN A 157 3.99 2.68 21.56
N TRP A 158 3.61 3.75 20.87
CA TRP A 158 4.56 4.51 20.06
C TRP A 158 5.73 5.02 20.90
N MET A 159 6.92 4.76 20.40
CA MET A 159 8.19 5.28 20.88
C MET A 159 9.22 5.30 19.74
N LEU A 160 10.19 6.19 19.79
CA LEU A 160 11.23 6.29 18.77
C LEU A 160 11.99 4.96 18.55
N GLY A 161 12.20 4.19 19.63
CA GLY A 161 12.83 2.86 19.54
C GLY A 161 12.04 1.87 18.69
N LEU A 162 10.69 1.93 18.75
CA LEU A 162 9.82 1.10 17.92
C LEU A 162 9.90 1.52 16.44
N ASP A 163 9.93 2.83 16.16
CA ASP A 163 10.13 3.35 14.81
C ASP A 163 11.45 2.86 14.22
N LEU A 164 12.56 2.95 14.96
CA LEU A 164 13.88 2.47 14.52
C LEU A 164 13.86 0.96 14.24
N GLN A 165 13.22 0.16 15.11
CA GLN A 165 13.06 -1.27 14.88
C GLN A 165 12.29 -1.58 13.59
N ILE A 166 11.19 -0.87 13.33
CA ILE A 166 10.38 -1.03 12.12
C ILE A 166 11.20 -0.65 10.88
N LEU A 167 11.92 0.46 10.92
CA LEU A 167 12.78 0.91 9.82
C LEU A 167 13.88 -0.12 9.50
N LEU A 168 14.53 -0.68 10.52
CA LEU A 168 15.56 -1.72 10.34
C LEU A 168 14.99 -3.04 9.81
N LYS A 169 13.77 -3.40 10.18
CA LYS A 169 13.08 -4.59 9.68
C LYS A 169 12.55 -4.41 8.26
N THR A 170 12.29 -3.19 7.81
CA THR A 170 11.68 -2.91 6.51
C THR A 170 12.47 -3.50 5.32
N PRO A 171 13.80 -3.34 5.18
CA PRO A 171 14.57 -3.96 4.11
C PRO A 171 14.45 -5.49 4.11
N VAL A 172 14.51 -6.10 5.30
CA VAL A 172 14.37 -7.56 5.47
C VAL A 172 12.97 -8.02 5.01
N ALA A 173 11.92 -7.30 5.41
CA ALA A 173 10.54 -7.58 5.00
C ALA A 173 10.35 -7.41 3.48
N ILE A 174 11.05 -6.49 2.83
CA ILE A 174 11.03 -6.31 1.37
C ILE A 174 11.71 -7.50 0.67
N ILE A 175 12.88 -7.93 1.15
CA ILE A 175 13.64 -9.04 0.56
C ILE A 175 12.90 -10.36 0.74
N ASN A 176 12.35 -10.61 1.94
CA ASN A 176 11.61 -11.82 2.29
C ASN A 176 10.18 -11.86 1.74
N LYS A 177 9.78 -10.89 0.95
CA LYS A 177 8.46 -10.80 0.34
C LYS A 177 8.18 -12.06 -0.49
N ARG A 178 7.60 -13.08 0.15
CA ARG A 178 7.17 -14.32 -0.49
C ARG A 178 5.88 -14.06 -1.27
N ASN A 179 5.91 -14.30 -2.59
CA ASN A 179 4.73 -14.51 -3.46
C ASN A 179 3.61 -13.45 -3.40
N THR A 180 3.95 -12.16 -3.45
CA THR A 180 2.94 -11.10 -3.45
C THR A 180 2.74 -10.47 -4.84
N ILE A 181 2.99 -11.25 -5.90
CA ILE A 181 2.80 -10.83 -7.30
C ILE A 181 1.79 -11.75 -7.94
#